data_074d0cba883d97d0a3f6b68e18c5c68c
#
_entry.id   074d0cba883d97d0a3f6b68e18c5c68c
#
_cell.length_a   1.000
_cell.length_b   1.000
_cell.length_c   1.000
_cell.angle_alpha   90.00
_cell.angle_beta   90.00
_cell.angle_gamma   90.00
#
_symmetry.space_group_name_H-M   'P 1'
#
loop_
_entity.id
_entity.type
_entity.pdbx_description
1 polymer ?
#
loop_
_entity_poly.entity_id
_entity_poly.type
_entity_poly.pdbx_seq_one_letter_code
_entity_poly.pdbx_strand_id
1 'polypeptide(L)'
;LLTKVANNKKLSGLENALLDSQMDTMKLATNNQTILYTDDVGIGSLAKEVFGTQYIWTQALLGYSVRNQNLDLISYGKLSIKLAEANLHHLGISPVILLQSILISEEGAFESSLYALTRKEVEVTSMAKVIVQFIELAVARGLSDRIKELLPVILEHAAQFHDKEHVIDLIKEGIEVTLMSLGGERDKLTMEIERWMNENQ
;
A
#
# COMPACT_ATOMS: atom_id res chain seq x y z
N LEU A 1 -21.72 26.83 14.78
CA LEU A 1 -21.34 25.59 14.05
C LEU A 1 -21.68 24.34 14.86
N LEU A 2 -21.33 24.27 16.15
CA LEU A 2 -21.60 23.15 17.05
C LEU A 2 -23.10 22.82 17.15
N THR A 3 -24.00 23.81 17.12
CA THR A 3 -25.45 23.62 17.15
C THR A 3 -26.02 22.97 15.88
N LYS A 4 -25.39 23.15 14.72
CA LYS A 4 -25.79 22.47 13.48
C LYS A 4 -25.38 21.00 13.46
N VAL A 5 -24.31 20.65 14.15
CA VAL A 5 -23.78 19.27 14.23
C VAL A 5 -24.61 18.43 15.20
N ALA A 6 -25.08 19.01 16.30
CA ALA A 6 -25.91 18.32 17.31
C ALA A 6 -27.27 17.81 16.78
N ASN A 7 -27.78 18.36 15.68
CA ASN A 7 -29.05 17.96 15.08
C ASN A 7 -28.94 16.85 14.01
N ASN A 8 -27.74 16.29 13.78
CA ASN A 8 -27.53 15.28 12.76
C ASN A 8 -27.62 13.85 13.38
N LYS A 9 -28.69 13.11 13.09
CA LYS A 9 -28.90 11.71 13.55
C LYS A 9 -27.70 10.78 13.26
N LYS A 10 -26.85 11.12 12.29
CA LYS A 10 -25.59 10.42 12.03
C LYS A 10 -24.58 10.55 13.17
N LEU A 11 -24.59 11.65 13.90
CA LEU A 11 -23.64 11.90 15.01
C LEU A 11 -23.95 11.08 16.25
N SER A 12 -25.22 10.85 16.60
CA SER A 12 -25.57 10.06 17.80
C SER A 12 -25.13 8.60 17.72
N GLY A 13 -25.01 8.04 16.50
CA GLY A 13 -24.44 6.70 16.30
C GLY A 13 -22.91 6.67 16.36
N LEU A 14 -22.25 7.78 16.04
CA LEU A 14 -20.79 7.89 16.04
C LEU A 14 -20.22 8.22 17.42
N GLU A 15 -20.94 8.97 18.24
CA GLU A 15 -20.56 9.25 19.64
C GLU A 15 -20.45 7.97 20.47
N ASN A 16 -21.21 6.92 20.12
CA ASN A 16 -21.12 5.61 20.76
C ASN A 16 -20.01 4.71 20.21
N ALA A 17 -19.46 5.03 19.03
CA ALA A 17 -18.43 4.22 18.35
C ALA A 17 -17.03 4.79 18.49
N LEU A 18 -16.89 6.07 18.83
CA LEU A 18 -15.62 6.76 18.99
C LEU A 18 -15.35 7.04 20.48
N LEU A 19 -14.06 7.00 20.84
CA LEU A 19 -13.64 7.48 22.15
C LEU A 19 -13.84 9.00 22.22
N ASP A 20 -14.25 9.50 23.38
CA ASP A 20 -14.44 10.95 23.62
C ASP A 20 -13.22 11.76 23.19
N SER A 21 -12.01 11.24 23.46
CA SER A 21 -10.74 11.87 23.07
C SER A 21 -10.58 12.03 21.55
N GLN A 22 -11.09 11.10 20.75
CA GLN A 22 -11.05 11.19 19.28
C GLN A 22 -11.99 12.27 18.77
N MET A 23 -13.22 12.33 19.33
CA MET A 23 -14.20 13.38 19.01
C MET A 23 -13.67 14.77 19.40
N ASP A 24 -13.08 14.88 20.58
CA ASP A 24 -12.53 16.15 21.05
C ASP A 24 -11.35 16.62 20.23
N THR A 25 -10.49 15.70 19.79
CA THR A 25 -9.38 16.01 18.87
C THR A 25 -9.87 16.55 17.53
N MET A 26 -10.90 15.92 16.94
CA MET A 26 -11.50 16.40 15.68
C MET A 26 -12.15 17.78 15.85
N LYS A 27 -12.90 17.98 16.95
CA LYS A 27 -13.50 19.29 17.27
C LYS A 27 -12.45 20.37 17.48
N LEU A 28 -11.35 20.05 18.16
CA LEU A 28 -10.25 20.97 18.41
C LEU A 28 -9.56 21.39 17.11
N ALA A 29 -9.28 20.43 16.22
CA ALA A 29 -8.68 20.70 14.92
C ALA A 29 -9.58 21.59 14.05
N THR A 30 -10.91 21.36 14.08
CA THR A 30 -11.90 22.18 13.37
C THR A 30 -11.94 23.61 13.90
N ASN A 31 -12.03 23.76 15.22
CA ASN A 31 -12.15 25.09 15.85
C ASN A 31 -10.91 25.95 15.63
N ASN A 32 -9.73 25.34 15.59
CA ASN A 32 -8.46 26.05 15.40
C ASN A 32 -8.04 26.16 13.92
N GLN A 33 -8.84 25.65 12.99
CA GLN A 33 -8.52 25.61 11.55
C GLN A 33 -7.15 24.95 11.28
N THR A 34 -6.83 23.91 12.05
CA THR A 34 -5.60 23.14 11.93
C THR A 34 -5.81 21.84 11.15
N ILE A 35 -4.73 21.21 10.73
CA ILE A 35 -4.75 19.92 10.08
C ILE A 35 -4.73 18.83 11.16
N LEU A 36 -5.66 17.87 11.08
CA LEU A 36 -5.67 16.69 11.94
C LEU A 36 -4.56 15.72 11.49
N TYR A 37 -3.66 15.37 12.38
CA TYR A 37 -2.73 14.28 12.16
C TYR A 37 -3.31 12.96 12.69
N THR A 38 -3.47 11.99 11.81
CA THR A 38 -3.95 10.64 12.19
C THR A 38 -3.56 9.61 11.13
N ASP A 39 -3.12 8.44 11.57
CA ASP A 39 -2.90 7.26 10.71
C ASP A 39 -4.16 6.39 10.59
N ASP A 40 -5.23 6.73 11.31
CA ASP A 40 -6.55 6.12 11.14
C ASP A 40 -7.34 6.87 10.06
N VAL A 41 -7.46 6.25 8.88
CA VAL A 41 -8.18 6.84 7.74
C VAL A 41 -9.68 6.95 8.02
N GLY A 42 -10.24 6.06 8.85
CA GLY A 42 -11.64 6.18 9.28
C GLY A 42 -11.87 7.46 10.05
N ILE A 43 -11.00 7.76 11.02
CA ILE A 43 -11.04 9.02 11.78
C ILE A 43 -10.76 10.20 10.86
N GLY A 44 -9.77 10.12 9.96
CA GLY A 44 -9.45 11.16 9.00
C GLY A 44 -10.60 11.49 8.06
N SER A 45 -11.22 10.48 7.47
CA SER A 45 -12.37 10.62 6.59
C SER A 45 -13.57 11.21 7.33
N LEU A 46 -13.83 10.74 8.55
CA LEU A 46 -14.90 11.27 9.38
C LEU A 46 -14.68 12.75 9.72
N ALA A 47 -13.44 13.12 10.10
CA ALA A 47 -13.08 14.51 10.38
C ALA A 47 -13.35 15.40 9.17
N LYS A 48 -13.01 14.93 7.96
CA LYS A 48 -13.25 15.64 6.71
C LYS A 48 -14.74 15.75 6.37
N GLU A 49 -15.49 14.65 6.44
CA GLU A 49 -16.89 14.59 6.03
C GLU A 49 -17.84 15.30 7.01
N VAL A 50 -17.60 15.14 8.31
CA VAL A 50 -18.49 15.67 9.36
C VAL A 50 -18.10 17.07 9.78
N PHE A 51 -16.81 17.33 9.93
CA PHE A 51 -16.29 18.58 10.48
C PHE A 51 -15.62 19.48 9.44
N GLY A 52 -15.43 19.01 8.20
CA GLY A 52 -14.71 19.75 7.15
C GLY A 52 -13.22 19.95 7.42
N THR A 53 -12.66 19.18 8.38
CA THR A 53 -11.27 19.29 8.81
C THR A 53 -10.36 18.52 7.86
N GLN A 54 -9.31 19.16 7.37
CA GLN A 54 -8.26 18.47 6.61
C GLN A 54 -7.47 17.53 7.52
N TYR A 55 -7.03 16.39 6.98
CA TYR A 55 -6.18 15.47 7.73
C TYR A 55 -4.95 15.06 6.93
N ILE A 56 -3.91 14.62 7.64
CA ILE A 56 -2.67 14.12 7.10
C ILE A 56 -2.22 12.90 7.91
N TRP A 57 -1.57 11.95 7.28
CA TRP A 57 -1.05 10.72 7.89
C TRP A 57 0.47 10.61 7.72
N THR A 58 1.11 9.72 8.48
CA THR A 58 2.58 9.60 8.56
C THR A 58 3.22 9.48 7.18
N GLN A 59 2.76 8.57 6.33
CA GLN A 59 3.38 8.39 5.01
C GLN A 59 3.25 9.64 4.13
N ALA A 60 2.16 10.39 4.22
CA ALA A 60 2.00 11.65 3.49
C ALA A 60 2.98 12.72 3.99
N LEU A 61 3.24 12.78 5.30
CA LEU A 61 4.28 13.65 5.87
C LEU A 61 5.68 13.27 5.40
N LEU A 62 5.98 11.96 5.36
CA LEU A 62 7.25 11.47 4.81
C LEU A 62 7.39 11.85 3.33
N GLY A 63 6.35 11.65 2.52
CA GLY A 63 6.32 12.05 1.11
C GLY A 63 6.49 13.57 0.91
N TYR A 64 5.86 14.37 1.78
CA TYR A 64 6.06 15.82 1.80
C TYR A 64 7.52 16.17 2.14
N SER A 65 8.14 15.48 3.09
CA SER A 65 9.54 15.69 3.48
C SER A 65 10.50 15.35 2.34
N VAL A 66 10.23 14.29 1.57
CA VAL A 66 11.00 13.96 0.35
C VAL A 66 10.89 15.08 -0.69
N ARG A 67 9.66 15.54 -0.94
CA ARG A 67 9.40 16.62 -1.92
C ARG A 67 10.14 17.91 -1.58
N ASN A 68 10.28 18.21 -0.29
CA ASN A 68 11.01 19.39 0.21
C ASN A 68 12.49 19.09 0.49
N GLN A 69 13.03 17.96 0.05
CA GLN A 69 14.43 17.56 0.21
C GLN A 69 14.91 17.45 1.67
N ASN A 70 14.00 17.30 2.62
CA ASN A 70 14.28 17.07 4.03
C ASN A 70 14.48 15.59 4.35
N LEU A 71 14.13 14.69 3.43
CA LEU A 71 14.27 13.24 3.54
C LEU A 71 14.68 12.69 2.18
N ASP A 72 15.70 11.83 2.13
CA ASP A 72 16.08 11.12 0.92
C ASP A 72 15.17 9.93 0.62
N LEU A 73 15.15 9.47 -0.64
CA LEU A 73 14.29 8.38 -1.09
C LEU A 73 14.59 7.04 -0.41
N ILE A 74 15.85 6.79 -0.03
CA ILE A 74 16.24 5.54 0.64
C ILE A 74 15.65 5.53 2.05
N SER A 75 15.81 6.62 2.79
CA SER A 75 15.23 6.80 4.12
C SER A 75 13.71 6.75 4.08
N TYR A 76 13.07 7.36 3.08
CA TYR A 76 11.63 7.25 2.85
C TYR A 76 11.19 5.79 2.69
N GLY A 77 11.89 5.02 1.86
CA GLY A 77 11.57 3.61 1.64
C GLY A 77 11.71 2.78 2.92
N LYS A 78 12.82 2.95 3.66
CA LYS A 78 13.02 2.26 4.96
C LYS A 78 11.92 2.59 5.96
N LEU A 79 11.52 3.84 6.08
CA LEU A 79 10.43 4.25 6.97
C LEU A 79 9.09 3.69 6.50
N SER A 80 8.81 3.67 5.19
CA SER A 80 7.59 3.06 4.64
C SER A 80 7.51 1.56 4.92
N ILE A 81 8.65 0.84 4.84
CA ILE A 81 8.73 -0.58 5.22
C ILE A 81 8.40 -0.75 6.70
N LYS A 82 8.97 0.07 7.59
CA LYS A 82 8.65 0.02 9.02
C LYS A 82 7.18 0.32 9.33
N LEU A 83 6.55 1.20 8.57
CA LEU A 83 5.11 1.42 8.69
C LEU A 83 4.31 0.18 8.25
N ALA A 84 4.77 -0.55 7.22
CA ALA A 84 4.17 -1.81 6.79
C ALA A 84 4.34 -2.91 7.86
N GLU A 85 5.54 -3.06 8.44
CA GLU A 85 5.82 -3.97 9.54
C GLU A 85 4.96 -3.68 10.79
N ALA A 86 4.69 -2.40 11.06
CA ALA A 86 3.78 -1.97 12.10
C ALA A 86 2.30 -2.20 11.75
N ASN A 87 2.01 -2.83 10.60
CA ASN A 87 0.67 -3.16 10.12
C ASN A 87 -0.25 -1.93 10.01
N LEU A 88 0.31 -0.76 9.69
CA LEU A 88 -0.51 0.44 9.46
C LEU A 88 -1.35 0.27 8.19
N HIS A 89 -2.62 0.63 8.29
CA HIS A 89 -3.54 0.61 7.16
C HIS A 89 -3.28 1.80 6.23
N HIS A 90 -3.65 1.62 4.94
CA HIS A 90 -3.59 2.68 3.91
C HIS A 90 -2.18 3.19 3.57
N LEU A 91 -1.23 2.28 3.55
CA LEU A 91 0.11 2.57 3.02
C LEU A 91 0.09 2.47 1.49
N GLY A 92 0.62 3.47 0.84
CA GLY A 92 0.92 3.43 -0.59
C GLY A 92 2.24 2.69 -0.82
N ILE A 93 2.18 1.42 -1.15
CA ILE A 93 3.37 0.64 -1.52
C ILE A 93 3.67 0.88 -2.99
N SER A 94 4.86 1.39 -3.27
CA SER A 94 5.36 1.60 -4.64
C SER A 94 6.32 0.48 -5.06
N PRO A 95 6.56 0.30 -6.38
CA PRO A 95 7.56 -0.65 -6.89
C PRO A 95 8.95 -0.45 -6.27
N VAL A 96 9.32 0.80 -5.99
CA VAL A 96 10.62 1.15 -5.37
C VAL A 96 10.67 0.69 -3.91
N ILE A 97 9.58 0.79 -3.15
CA ILE A 97 9.51 0.30 -1.77
C ILE A 97 9.68 -1.22 -1.75
N LEU A 98 8.99 -1.97 -2.63
CA LEU A 98 9.17 -3.42 -2.77
C LEU A 98 10.61 -3.78 -3.15
N LEU A 99 11.20 -3.05 -4.09
CA LEU A 99 12.60 -3.28 -4.47
C LEU A 99 13.55 -3.03 -3.29
N GLN A 100 13.33 -1.98 -2.53
CA GLN A 100 14.13 -1.71 -1.34
C GLN A 100 13.96 -2.76 -0.27
N SER A 101 12.75 -3.32 -0.07
CA SER A 101 12.51 -4.34 0.94
C SER A 101 13.25 -5.66 0.68
N ILE A 102 13.52 -6.01 -0.59
CA ILE A 102 14.38 -7.16 -0.91
C ILE A 102 15.88 -6.86 -0.84
N LEU A 103 16.28 -5.59 -0.87
CA LEU A 103 17.67 -5.15 -0.75
C LEU A 103 18.09 -4.89 0.70
N ILE A 104 17.12 -4.67 1.58
CA ILE A 104 17.34 -4.54 3.02
C ILE A 104 17.40 -5.94 3.60
N SER A 105 18.51 -6.28 4.30
CA SER A 105 18.68 -7.58 4.93
C SER A 105 17.87 -7.76 6.23
N GLU A 106 16.71 -7.12 6.34
CA GLU A 106 15.80 -7.24 7.47
C GLU A 106 14.77 -8.34 7.16
N GLU A 107 14.68 -9.35 8.04
CA GLU A 107 13.74 -10.47 7.91
C GLU A 107 12.28 -9.94 7.95
N GLY A 108 11.44 -10.42 7.04
CA GLY A 108 10.02 -10.03 6.98
C GLY A 108 9.72 -8.70 6.32
N ALA A 109 10.74 -7.90 5.93
CA ALA A 109 10.54 -6.60 5.32
C ALA A 109 9.78 -6.68 3.98
N PHE A 110 10.09 -7.68 3.17
CA PHE A 110 9.43 -7.91 1.89
C PHE A 110 8.00 -8.38 2.07
N GLU A 111 7.78 -9.39 2.91
CA GLU A 111 6.47 -9.96 3.20
C GLU A 111 5.53 -8.91 3.79
N SER A 112 6.00 -8.08 4.72
CA SER A 112 5.20 -6.99 5.31
C SER A 112 4.80 -5.94 4.25
N SER A 113 5.73 -5.57 3.37
CA SER A 113 5.46 -4.64 2.28
C SER A 113 4.49 -5.24 1.25
N LEU A 114 4.67 -6.51 0.92
CA LEU A 114 3.80 -7.23 0.00
C LEU A 114 2.40 -7.39 0.59
N TYR A 115 2.28 -7.78 1.86
CA TYR A 115 1.01 -7.86 2.56
C TYR A 115 0.27 -6.52 2.56
N ALA A 116 0.98 -5.40 2.81
CA ALA A 116 0.36 -4.07 2.77
C ALA A 116 -0.16 -3.70 1.37
N LEU A 117 0.51 -4.17 0.29
CA LEU A 117 0.09 -3.97 -1.09
C LEU A 117 -1.11 -4.84 -1.48
N THR A 118 -1.19 -6.09 -0.98
CA THR A 118 -2.15 -7.10 -1.44
C THR A 118 -3.43 -7.16 -0.60
N ARG A 119 -3.63 -6.25 0.34
CA ARG A 119 -4.82 -6.19 1.19
C ARG A 119 -6.10 -6.09 0.37
N LYS A 120 -7.18 -6.59 0.95
CA LYS A 120 -8.53 -6.63 0.35
C LYS A 120 -9.03 -5.27 -0.15
N GLU A 121 -8.61 -4.18 0.51
CA GLU A 121 -9.04 -2.82 0.19
C GLU A 121 -8.28 -2.21 -0.99
N VAL A 122 -7.20 -2.86 -1.45
CA VAL A 122 -6.40 -2.39 -2.58
C VAL A 122 -7.08 -2.81 -3.89
N GLU A 123 -7.18 -1.88 -4.81
CA GLU A 123 -7.76 -2.16 -6.13
C GLU A 123 -6.82 -3.06 -6.94
N VAL A 124 -7.38 -4.15 -7.48
CA VAL A 124 -6.66 -5.28 -8.11
C VAL A 124 -5.74 -4.85 -9.23
N THR A 125 -6.22 -4.00 -10.14
CA THR A 125 -5.44 -3.53 -11.29
C THR A 125 -4.25 -2.67 -10.84
N SER A 126 -4.45 -1.84 -9.82
CA SER A 126 -3.38 -1.02 -9.22
C SER A 126 -2.34 -1.89 -8.55
N MET A 127 -2.75 -2.91 -7.80
CA MET A 127 -1.87 -3.89 -7.17
C MET A 127 -1.04 -4.65 -8.23
N ALA A 128 -1.69 -5.23 -9.23
CA ALA A 128 -1.01 -5.96 -10.31
C ALA A 128 0.01 -5.07 -11.04
N LYS A 129 -0.35 -3.81 -11.33
CA LYS A 129 0.57 -2.84 -11.94
C LYS A 129 1.80 -2.58 -11.08
N VAL A 130 1.65 -2.43 -9.78
CA VAL A 130 2.79 -2.23 -8.85
C VAL A 130 3.70 -3.46 -8.84
N ILE A 131 3.12 -4.68 -8.81
CA ILE A 131 3.88 -5.93 -8.85
C ILE A 131 4.67 -6.04 -10.17
N VAL A 132 4.04 -5.80 -11.32
CA VAL A 132 4.70 -5.85 -12.63
C VAL A 132 5.85 -4.85 -12.71
N GLN A 133 5.63 -3.60 -12.31
CA GLN A 133 6.67 -2.57 -12.28
C GLN A 133 7.81 -2.90 -11.31
N PHE A 134 7.51 -3.54 -10.19
CA PHE A 134 8.53 -4.03 -9.27
C PHE A 134 9.40 -5.11 -9.93
N ILE A 135 8.78 -6.09 -10.60
CA ILE A 135 9.47 -7.15 -11.33
C ILE A 135 10.37 -6.55 -12.42
N GLU A 136 9.84 -5.61 -13.22
CA GLU A 136 10.61 -4.89 -14.24
C GLU A 136 11.85 -4.19 -13.65
N LEU A 137 11.67 -3.43 -12.58
CA LEU A 137 12.77 -2.74 -11.90
C LEU A 137 13.82 -3.71 -11.35
N ALA A 138 13.40 -4.83 -10.80
CA ALA A 138 14.30 -5.84 -10.26
C ALA A 138 15.09 -6.56 -11.39
N VAL A 139 14.43 -6.95 -12.46
CA VAL A 139 15.07 -7.53 -13.65
C VAL A 139 16.08 -6.56 -14.27
N ALA A 140 15.70 -5.29 -14.43
CA ALA A 140 16.60 -4.25 -14.94
C ALA A 140 17.86 -4.02 -14.05
N ARG A 141 17.79 -4.43 -12.78
CA ARG A 141 18.93 -4.39 -11.84
C ARG A 141 19.69 -5.72 -11.71
N GLY A 142 19.39 -6.70 -12.55
CA GLY A 142 20.05 -8.00 -12.56
C GLY A 142 19.60 -8.94 -11.44
N LEU A 143 18.42 -8.73 -10.85
CA LEU A 143 17.86 -9.53 -9.76
C LEU A 143 16.89 -10.62 -10.25
N SER A 144 17.01 -11.05 -11.51
CA SER A 144 16.07 -12.02 -12.14
C SER A 144 15.94 -13.32 -11.35
N ASP A 145 17.06 -13.87 -10.85
CA ASP A 145 17.01 -15.13 -10.10
C ASP A 145 16.31 -14.93 -8.74
N ARG A 146 16.55 -13.79 -8.09
CA ARG A 146 15.84 -13.46 -6.85
C ARG A 146 14.34 -13.29 -7.08
N ILE A 147 13.93 -12.70 -8.19
CA ILE A 147 12.50 -12.58 -8.55
C ILE A 147 11.88 -13.95 -8.76
N LYS A 148 12.55 -14.90 -9.43
CA LYS A 148 12.04 -16.27 -9.59
C LYS A 148 11.78 -16.96 -8.25
N GLU A 149 12.70 -16.79 -7.28
CA GLU A 149 12.52 -17.33 -5.92
C GLU A 149 11.33 -16.70 -5.19
N LEU A 150 11.08 -15.41 -5.39
CA LEU A 150 10.03 -14.65 -4.72
C LEU A 150 8.67 -14.76 -5.43
N LEU A 151 8.65 -15.15 -6.70
CA LEU A 151 7.44 -15.13 -7.51
C LEU A 151 6.31 -15.98 -6.90
N PRO A 152 6.53 -17.21 -6.39
CA PRO A 152 5.47 -17.96 -5.71
C PRO A 152 4.85 -17.20 -4.53
N VAL A 153 5.68 -16.56 -3.71
CA VAL A 153 5.22 -15.76 -2.56
C VAL A 153 4.41 -14.54 -3.02
N ILE A 154 4.84 -13.88 -4.09
CA ILE A 154 4.11 -12.75 -4.68
C ILE A 154 2.73 -13.17 -5.16
N LEU A 155 2.65 -14.29 -5.88
CA LEU A 155 1.40 -14.81 -6.43
C LEU A 155 0.45 -15.28 -5.33
N GLU A 156 0.96 -15.96 -4.30
CA GLU A 156 0.18 -16.39 -3.15
C GLU A 156 -0.45 -15.19 -2.41
N HIS A 157 0.33 -14.18 -2.10
CA HIS A 157 -0.16 -12.96 -1.46
C HIS A 157 -1.16 -12.22 -2.33
N ALA A 158 -0.90 -12.09 -3.64
CA ALA A 158 -1.78 -11.40 -4.57
C ALA A 158 -3.14 -12.11 -4.70
N ALA A 159 -3.16 -13.45 -4.64
CA ALA A 159 -4.36 -14.26 -4.72
C ALA A 159 -5.12 -14.39 -3.39
N GLN A 160 -4.51 -14.02 -2.25
CA GLN A 160 -5.08 -14.28 -0.93
C GLN A 160 -6.43 -13.61 -0.68
N PHE A 161 -6.63 -12.39 -1.19
CA PHE A 161 -7.82 -11.57 -0.92
C PHE A 161 -8.61 -11.20 -2.18
N HIS A 162 -8.17 -11.65 -3.34
CA HIS A 162 -8.73 -11.31 -4.65
C HIS A 162 -9.04 -12.56 -5.45
N ASP A 163 -9.81 -12.40 -6.53
CA ASP A 163 -10.02 -13.48 -7.49
C ASP A 163 -8.69 -13.92 -8.10
N LYS A 164 -8.31 -15.17 -7.82
CA LYS A 164 -7.01 -15.75 -8.13
C LYS A 164 -6.69 -15.70 -9.62
N GLU A 165 -7.63 -16.20 -10.46
CA GLU A 165 -7.40 -16.29 -11.90
C GLU A 165 -7.24 -14.89 -12.49
N HIS A 166 -8.13 -13.97 -12.13
CA HIS A 166 -8.09 -12.60 -12.62
C HIS A 166 -6.79 -11.87 -12.24
N VAL A 167 -6.33 -12.01 -11.01
CA VAL A 167 -5.08 -11.37 -10.54
C VAL A 167 -3.87 -11.91 -11.30
N ILE A 168 -3.79 -13.23 -11.44
CA ILE A 168 -2.66 -13.87 -12.09
C ILE A 168 -2.62 -13.50 -13.57
N ASP A 169 -3.77 -13.47 -14.25
CA ASP A 169 -3.86 -13.05 -15.65
C ASP A 169 -3.36 -11.59 -15.82
N LEU A 170 -3.77 -10.66 -14.95
CA LEU A 170 -3.30 -9.28 -14.99
C LEU A 170 -1.77 -9.16 -14.80
N ILE A 171 -1.20 -9.95 -13.88
CA ILE A 171 0.24 -9.96 -13.66
C ILE A 171 0.97 -10.56 -14.87
N LYS A 172 0.47 -11.68 -15.41
CA LYS A 172 1.04 -12.35 -16.58
C LYS A 172 1.03 -11.45 -17.82
N GLU A 173 -0.12 -10.88 -18.16
CA GLU A 173 -0.26 -9.92 -19.25
C GLU A 173 0.67 -8.71 -19.08
N GLY A 174 0.75 -8.18 -17.86
CA GLY A 174 1.65 -7.08 -17.53
C GLY A 174 3.12 -7.42 -17.78
N ILE A 175 3.57 -8.61 -17.36
CA ILE A 175 4.94 -9.10 -17.59
C ILE A 175 5.20 -9.28 -19.10
N GLU A 176 4.27 -9.86 -19.84
CA GLU A 176 4.39 -10.06 -21.28
C GLU A 176 4.59 -8.75 -22.03
N VAL A 177 3.83 -7.72 -21.66
CA VAL A 177 3.92 -6.39 -22.27
C VAL A 177 5.20 -5.66 -21.85
N THR A 178 5.47 -5.63 -20.54
CA THR A 178 6.54 -4.79 -19.97
C THR A 178 7.94 -5.34 -20.26
N LEU A 179 8.11 -6.67 -20.27
CA LEU A 179 9.39 -7.33 -20.52
C LEU A 179 9.58 -7.78 -21.98
N MET A 180 8.84 -7.23 -22.93
CA MET A 180 8.95 -7.60 -24.35
C MET A 180 10.38 -7.52 -24.88
N SER A 181 11.15 -6.51 -24.48
CA SER A 181 12.55 -6.33 -24.89
C SER A 181 13.54 -7.30 -24.23
N LEU A 182 13.10 -8.01 -23.18
CA LEU A 182 13.89 -8.93 -22.36
C LEU A 182 13.41 -10.37 -22.54
N GLY A 183 13.12 -10.80 -23.77
CA GLY A 183 12.41 -12.02 -24.14
C GLY A 183 12.77 -13.27 -23.32
N GLY A 184 14.07 -13.55 -23.12
CA GLY A 184 14.51 -14.71 -22.35
C GLY A 184 14.11 -14.67 -20.85
N GLU A 185 14.10 -13.50 -20.23
CA GLU A 185 13.65 -13.37 -18.83
C GLU A 185 12.14 -13.35 -18.73
N ARG A 186 11.44 -12.71 -19.67
CA ARG A 186 9.98 -12.77 -19.79
C ARG A 186 9.49 -14.22 -19.85
N ASP A 187 10.04 -15.01 -20.78
CA ASP A 187 9.60 -16.39 -21.02
C ASP A 187 9.81 -17.26 -19.77
N LYS A 188 10.92 -17.08 -19.06
CA LYS A 188 11.19 -17.77 -17.78
C LYS A 188 10.17 -17.42 -16.71
N LEU A 189 9.84 -16.14 -16.54
CA LEU A 189 8.87 -15.71 -15.53
C LEU A 189 7.45 -16.17 -15.87
N THR A 190 7.06 -16.12 -17.14
CA THR A 190 5.76 -16.65 -17.60
C THR A 190 5.65 -18.14 -17.32
N MET A 191 6.70 -18.93 -17.61
CA MET A 191 6.73 -20.38 -17.30
C MET A 191 6.60 -20.64 -15.78
N GLU A 192 7.25 -19.85 -14.94
CA GLU A 192 7.13 -19.98 -13.47
C GLU A 192 5.70 -19.67 -12.98
N ILE A 193 5.03 -18.68 -13.55
CA ILE A 193 3.62 -18.38 -13.25
C ILE A 193 2.74 -19.57 -13.64
N GLU A 194 2.91 -20.12 -14.84
CA GLU A 194 2.15 -21.27 -15.33
C GLU A 194 2.38 -22.51 -14.46
N ARG A 195 3.63 -22.74 -14.03
CA ARG A 195 3.95 -23.81 -13.10
C ARG A 195 3.22 -23.63 -11.77
N TRP A 196 3.30 -22.43 -11.18
CA TRP A 196 2.63 -22.13 -9.93
C TRP A 196 1.12 -22.31 -10.01
N MET A 197 0.48 -21.88 -11.13
CA MET A 197 -0.95 -22.07 -11.36
C MET A 197 -1.32 -23.55 -11.38
N ASN A 198 -0.54 -24.39 -12.07
CA ASN A 198 -0.80 -25.83 -12.17
C ASN A 198 -0.65 -26.57 -10.83
N GLU A 199 0.28 -26.13 -9.97
CA GLU A 199 0.52 -26.71 -8.66
C GLU A 199 -0.52 -26.29 -7.60
N ASN A 200 -1.26 -25.21 -7.85
CA ASN A 200 -2.20 -24.60 -6.90
C ASN A 200 -3.66 -24.58 -7.39
N GLN A 201 -4.02 -25.42 -8.38
CA GLN A 201 -5.40 -25.60 -8.84
C GLN A 201 -6.29 -26.32 -7.85
#